data_d4b8b7697b5ff834ff79b8426c5a6f49
#
_entry.id   d4b8b7697b5ff834ff79b8426c5a6f49
#
_cell.length_a   1.000
_cell.length_b   1.000
_cell.length_c   1.000
_cell.angle_alpha   90.00
_cell.angle_beta   90.00
_cell.angle_gamma   90.00
#
_symmetry.space_group_name_H-M   'P 1'
#
loop_
_entity.id
_entity.type
_entity.pdbx_description
1 polymer ?
#
loop_
_entity_poly.entity_id
_entity_poly.type
_entity_poly.pdbx_seq_one_letter_code
_entity_poly.pdbx_strand_id
1 'polypeptide(L)'
;MQNIVLFHHDPSPYGERIRKCFGLQNIPWKSCLVPMVMPRPAMTILSGGYRKIPVMQYGADIYCDTRLISQKINNLFNDLKLFSHGTLQNSALQSQSDQIFRSGAILSLIENKEYIPPEVVEDRMSFFTFINQKTAEKELSHHQSQFKKYAQDIDEQLRENDFILGLQPNWADICCYANIFMAKGNIPSSFEWMKKLKNIDSWYQNLMSYGEGIREEISSQEALEIAKTSTPDLSNINHQNSDDENMPQPGDNVKVTPDDYGQISVQGELICVNLDEIVVTNETKEAGAIAIHFPRLGFIVEKII
;
A
#
# COMPACT_ATOMS: atom_id res chain seq x y z
N MET A 1 7.58 15.56 -16.90
CA MET A 1 7.14 14.89 -15.65
C MET A 1 7.99 13.65 -15.51
N GLN A 2 8.55 13.36 -14.34
CA GLN A 2 9.31 12.13 -14.11
C GLN A 2 8.42 10.90 -14.25
N ASN A 3 9.00 9.74 -14.59
CA ASN A 3 8.24 8.50 -14.70
C ASN A 3 7.78 8.01 -13.32
N ILE A 4 6.50 7.69 -13.19
CA ILE A 4 5.95 6.99 -12.03
C ILE A 4 6.08 5.49 -12.31
N VAL A 5 6.76 4.75 -11.46
CA VAL A 5 6.85 3.29 -11.50
C VAL A 5 6.19 2.71 -10.27
N LEU A 6 5.35 1.70 -10.42
CA LEU A 6 4.74 0.97 -9.32
C LEU A 6 5.23 -0.48 -9.31
N PHE A 7 5.89 -0.88 -8.22
CA PHE A 7 6.24 -2.28 -7.94
C PHE A 7 5.06 -2.94 -7.23
N HIS A 8 4.43 -3.90 -7.87
CA HIS A 8 3.18 -4.49 -7.35
C HIS A 8 2.93 -5.92 -7.85
N HIS A 9 1.84 -6.51 -7.38
CA HIS A 9 1.18 -7.68 -7.96
C HIS A 9 -0.25 -7.31 -8.38
N ASP A 10 -0.74 -7.86 -9.47
CA ASP A 10 -2.12 -7.60 -9.91
C ASP A 10 -3.18 -8.06 -8.88
N PRO A 11 -3.06 -9.23 -8.22
CA PRO A 11 -4.05 -9.64 -7.21
C PRO A 11 -3.95 -8.90 -5.87
N SER A 12 -2.94 -8.02 -5.69
CA SER A 12 -2.74 -7.33 -4.42
C SER A 12 -3.80 -6.26 -4.17
N PRO A 13 -4.59 -6.32 -3.07
CA PRO A 13 -5.53 -5.27 -2.73
C PRO A 13 -4.85 -3.93 -2.44
N TYR A 14 -3.65 -3.94 -1.84
CA TYR A 14 -2.88 -2.71 -1.64
C TYR A 14 -2.32 -2.14 -2.95
N GLY A 15 -1.90 -3.01 -3.89
CA GLY A 15 -1.54 -2.60 -5.26
C GLY A 15 -2.74 -1.96 -5.96
N GLU A 16 -3.92 -2.58 -5.82
CA GLU A 16 -5.18 -2.08 -6.38
C GLU A 16 -5.56 -0.69 -5.85
N ARG A 17 -5.31 -0.37 -4.56
CA ARG A 17 -5.50 0.99 -4.03
C ARG A 17 -4.78 2.04 -4.90
N ILE A 18 -3.53 1.79 -5.23
CA ILE A 18 -2.72 2.76 -5.99
C ILE A 18 -3.12 2.79 -7.46
N ARG A 19 -3.42 1.62 -8.06
CA ARG A 19 -3.93 1.57 -9.43
C ARG A 19 -5.24 2.35 -9.57
N LYS A 20 -6.14 2.30 -8.58
CA LYS A 20 -7.37 3.12 -8.58
C LYS A 20 -7.09 4.61 -8.47
N CYS A 21 -6.07 5.04 -7.71
CA CYS A 21 -5.64 6.43 -7.74
C CYS A 21 -5.25 6.87 -9.16
N PHE A 22 -4.51 6.04 -9.88
CA PHE A 22 -4.15 6.34 -11.27
C PHE A 22 -5.37 6.35 -12.20
N GLY A 23 -6.32 5.43 -11.98
CA GLY A 23 -7.55 5.34 -12.76
C GLY A 23 -8.42 6.58 -12.68
N LEU A 24 -8.57 7.17 -11.50
CA LEU A 24 -9.46 8.32 -11.28
C LEU A 24 -9.17 9.53 -12.17
N GLN A 25 -7.94 9.70 -12.64
CA GLN A 25 -7.55 10.79 -13.56
C GLN A 25 -6.80 10.29 -14.80
N ASN A 26 -6.91 9.01 -15.10
CA ASN A 26 -6.24 8.39 -16.25
C ASN A 26 -4.72 8.72 -16.29
N ILE A 27 -4.06 8.62 -15.13
CA ILE A 27 -2.65 8.95 -14.95
C ILE A 27 -1.78 7.93 -15.70
N PRO A 28 -0.78 8.38 -16.49
CA PRO A 28 0.21 7.48 -17.08
C PRO A 28 1.21 6.99 -16.04
N TRP A 29 1.47 5.67 -16.01
CA TRP A 29 2.39 5.05 -15.08
C TRP A 29 3.03 3.78 -15.65
N LYS A 30 4.13 3.38 -15.06
CA LYS A 30 4.89 2.18 -15.44
C LYS A 30 4.68 1.08 -14.41
N SER A 31 4.25 -0.08 -14.89
CA SER A 31 4.02 -1.28 -14.10
C SER A 31 5.28 -2.14 -14.05
N CYS A 32 5.82 -2.34 -12.87
CA CYS A 32 6.89 -3.29 -12.62
C CYS A 32 6.35 -4.43 -11.75
N LEU A 33 5.95 -5.51 -12.37
CA LEU A 33 5.48 -6.70 -11.66
C LEU A 33 6.63 -7.37 -10.92
N VAL A 34 6.41 -7.66 -9.62
CA VAL A 34 7.41 -8.33 -8.78
C VAL A 34 7.00 -9.78 -8.48
N PRO A 35 7.95 -10.69 -8.21
CA PRO A 35 7.63 -12.06 -7.79
C PRO A 35 6.74 -12.11 -6.54
N MET A 36 5.85 -13.10 -6.44
CA MET A 36 4.97 -13.27 -5.28
C MET A 36 5.74 -13.54 -3.99
N VAL A 37 6.85 -14.25 -4.09
CA VAL A 37 7.77 -14.59 -2.99
C VAL A 37 9.10 -13.85 -3.16
N MET A 38 9.88 -13.78 -2.10
CA MET A 38 11.26 -13.29 -2.18
C MET A 38 12.16 -14.35 -2.91
N PRO A 39 13.25 -13.92 -3.57
CA PRO A 39 13.81 -12.57 -3.60
C PRO A 39 13.18 -11.65 -4.66
N ARG A 40 13.28 -10.33 -4.44
CA ARG A 40 12.89 -9.26 -5.37
C ARG A 40 14.05 -8.29 -5.56
N PRO A 41 15.11 -8.69 -6.30
CA PRO A 41 16.41 -8.01 -6.24
C PRO A 41 16.35 -6.51 -6.52
N ALA A 42 15.75 -6.07 -7.63
CA ALA A 42 15.68 -4.65 -7.97
C ALA A 42 14.86 -3.83 -6.97
N MET A 43 13.69 -4.35 -6.55
CA MET A 43 12.87 -3.69 -5.53
C MET A 43 13.63 -3.62 -4.20
N THR A 44 14.37 -4.67 -3.82
CA THR A 44 15.20 -4.68 -2.60
C THR A 44 16.28 -3.60 -2.64
N ILE A 45 16.95 -3.43 -3.77
CA ILE A 45 17.94 -2.37 -3.98
C ILE A 45 17.28 -0.99 -3.82
N LEU A 46 16.18 -0.74 -4.53
CA LEU A 46 15.51 0.56 -4.53
C LEU A 46 14.86 0.89 -3.19
N SER A 47 14.27 -0.08 -2.51
CA SER A 47 13.54 0.16 -1.25
C SER A 47 14.38 -0.06 0.01
N GLY A 48 15.68 -0.33 -0.12
CA GLY A 48 16.55 -0.65 1.02
C GLY A 48 16.15 -1.93 1.75
N GLY A 49 15.41 -2.84 1.09
CA GLY A 49 14.93 -4.09 1.66
C GLY A 49 13.49 -4.05 2.20
N TYR A 50 12.77 -2.94 2.06
CA TYR A 50 11.35 -2.90 2.43
C TYR A 50 10.57 -3.97 1.66
N ARG A 51 9.86 -4.83 2.41
CA ARG A 51 9.28 -6.04 1.81
C ARG A 51 7.85 -5.88 1.31
N LYS A 52 7.08 -4.96 1.90
CA LYS A 52 5.68 -4.77 1.52
C LYS A 52 5.56 -4.19 0.12
N ILE A 53 4.44 -4.46 -0.51
CA ILE A 53 4.02 -3.87 -1.78
C ILE A 53 2.64 -3.23 -1.62
N PRO A 54 2.34 -2.19 -2.42
CA PRO A 54 3.17 -1.60 -3.46
C PRO A 54 4.29 -0.71 -2.92
N VAL A 55 5.30 -0.50 -3.77
CA VAL A 55 6.31 0.55 -3.64
C VAL A 55 6.21 1.42 -4.88
N MET A 56 6.19 2.74 -4.72
CA MET A 56 6.17 3.67 -5.85
C MET A 56 7.54 4.33 -5.98
N GLN A 57 8.05 4.35 -7.20
CA GLN A 57 9.24 5.09 -7.57
C GLN A 57 8.86 6.31 -8.40
N TYR A 58 9.48 7.46 -8.10
CA TYR A 58 9.38 8.69 -8.86
C TYR A 58 10.79 9.26 -9.08
N GLY A 59 11.41 8.89 -10.21
CA GLY A 59 12.83 9.14 -10.43
C GLY A 59 13.71 8.35 -9.46
N ALA A 60 14.47 9.04 -8.62
CA ALA A 60 15.30 8.46 -7.56
C ALA A 60 14.64 8.50 -6.17
N ASP A 61 13.39 8.97 -6.07
CA ASP A 61 12.61 8.98 -4.85
C ASP A 61 11.72 7.74 -4.79
N ILE A 62 11.78 7.00 -3.67
CA ILE A 62 11.11 5.72 -3.47
C ILE A 62 10.14 5.86 -2.30
N TYR A 63 8.84 5.71 -2.57
CA TYR A 63 7.77 5.87 -1.59
C TYR A 63 7.28 4.53 -1.13
N CYS A 64 7.35 4.29 0.17
CA CYS A 64 6.86 3.09 0.84
C CYS A 64 5.54 3.37 1.56
N ASP A 65 4.64 2.37 1.58
CA ASP A 65 3.29 2.43 2.15
C ASP A 65 2.27 3.23 1.33
N THR A 66 1.07 2.65 1.19
CA THR A 66 -0.01 3.22 0.36
C THR A 66 -0.51 4.56 0.87
N ARG A 67 -0.38 4.84 2.18
CA ARG A 67 -0.73 6.14 2.77
C ARG A 67 0.14 7.26 2.16
N LEU A 68 1.46 7.09 2.21
CA LEU A 68 2.38 8.09 1.68
C LEU A 68 2.32 8.16 0.15
N ILE A 69 2.22 7.01 -0.52
CA ILE A 69 2.09 6.94 -1.98
C ILE A 69 0.86 7.73 -2.45
N SER A 70 -0.31 7.53 -1.81
CA SER A 70 -1.53 8.23 -2.19
C SER A 70 -1.45 9.74 -1.94
N GLN A 71 -0.79 10.17 -0.88
CA GLN A 71 -0.52 11.59 -0.61
C GLN A 71 0.39 12.19 -1.69
N LYS A 72 1.48 11.49 -2.05
CA LYS A 72 2.37 11.94 -3.13
C LYS A 72 1.63 12.06 -4.46
N ILE A 73 0.81 11.07 -4.83
CA ILE A 73 0.00 11.11 -6.06
C ILE A 73 -0.98 12.31 -6.00
N ASN A 74 -1.67 12.50 -4.88
CA ASN A 74 -2.59 13.62 -4.72
C ASN A 74 -1.90 14.98 -4.86
N ASN A 75 -0.65 15.11 -4.39
CA ASN A 75 0.14 16.33 -4.50
C ASN A 75 0.69 16.54 -5.92
N LEU A 76 1.00 15.47 -6.66
CA LEU A 76 1.43 15.55 -8.06
C LEU A 76 0.27 15.92 -9.00
N PHE A 77 -0.96 15.53 -8.65
CA PHE A 77 -2.17 15.69 -9.46
C PHE A 77 -3.27 16.40 -8.64
N ASN A 78 -3.15 17.71 -8.49
CA ASN A 78 -3.96 18.54 -7.60
C ASN A 78 -5.49 18.42 -7.81
N ASP A 79 -5.95 18.04 -9.01
CA ASP A 79 -7.36 17.85 -9.32
C ASP A 79 -7.94 16.54 -8.78
N LEU A 80 -7.08 15.62 -8.31
CA LEU A 80 -7.50 14.29 -7.83
C LEU A 80 -8.36 14.36 -6.55
N LYS A 81 -8.07 15.29 -5.65
CA LYS A 81 -8.84 15.57 -4.42
C LYS A 81 -9.16 14.34 -3.57
N LEU A 82 -8.23 13.38 -3.49
CA LEU A 82 -8.42 12.14 -2.72
C LEU A 82 -8.83 12.37 -1.26
N PHE A 83 -8.39 13.47 -0.68
CA PHE A 83 -8.59 13.79 0.74
C PHE A 83 -9.58 14.96 0.97
N SER A 84 -10.51 15.17 0.05
CA SER A 84 -11.46 16.31 0.07
C SER A 84 -12.33 16.38 1.33
N HIS A 85 -12.59 15.26 2.00
CA HIS A 85 -13.42 15.17 3.21
C HIS A 85 -12.61 15.25 4.52
N GLY A 86 -11.37 15.71 4.44
CA GLY A 86 -10.49 15.86 5.60
C GLY A 86 -9.66 14.61 5.91
N THR A 87 -8.50 14.87 6.48
CA THR A 87 -7.48 13.84 6.72
C THR A 87 -7.93 12.80 7.74
N LEU A 88 -8.60 13.23 8.82
CA LEU A 88 -8.99 12.34 9.91
C LEU A 88 -10.01 11.28 9.48
N GLN A 89 -11.05 11.67 8.71
CA GLN A 89 -12.06 10.73 8.22
C GLN A 89 -11.45 9.68 7.28
N ASN A 90 -10.62 10.14 6.34
CA ASN A 90 -9.91 9.24 5.42
C ASN A 90 -8.96 8.29 6.18
N SER A 91 -8.23 8.79 7.17
CA SER A 91 -7.33 7.98 8.00
C SER A 91 -8.08 6.96 8.87
N ALA A 92 -9.24 7.32 9.42
CA ALA A 92 -10.06 6.40 10.21
C ALA A 92 -10.58 5.24 9.35
N LEU A 93 -11.12 5.53 8.16
CA LEU A 93 -11.62 4.51 7.23
C LEU A 93 -10.50 3.67 6.63
N GLN A 94 -9.33 4.26 6.35
CA GLN A 94 -8.14 3.49 6.00
C GLN A 94 -7.76 2.53 7.12
N SER A 95 -7.70 2.99 8.37
CA SER A 95 -7.32 2.14 9.52
C SER A 95 -8.31 0.99 9.72
N GLN A 96 -9.61 1.22 9.58
CA GLN A 96 -10.63 0.18 9.61
C GLN A 96 -10.44 -0.83 8.46
N SER A 97 -10.17 -0.33 7.25
CA SER A 97 -9.89 -1.15 6.07
C SER A 97 -8.64 -2.02 6.26
N ASP A 98 -7.58 -1.46 6.86
CA ASP A 98 -6.34 -2.19 7.15
C ASP A 98 -6.54 -3.23 8.26
N GLN A 99 -7.42 -2.97 9.22
CA GLN A 99 -7.79 -3.94 10.24
C GLN A 99 -8.54 -5.14 9.65
N ILE A 100 -9.55 -4.89 8.80
CA ILE A 100 -10.34 -5.98 8.21
C ILE A 100 -9.55 -6.76 7.15
N PHE A 101 -8.54 -6.14 6.53
CA PHE A 101 -7.61 -6.83 5.63
C PHE A 101 -7.03 -8.09 6.27
N ARG A 102 -6.76 -8.09 7.59
CA ARG A 102 -6.24 -9.26 8.31
C ARG A 102 -7.18 -10.46 8.17
N SER A 103 -8.47 -10.24 8.40
CA SER A 103 -9.48 -11.29 8.20
C SER A 103 -9.55 -11.74 6.75
N GLY A 104 -9.54 -10.81 5.80
CA GLY A 104 -9.54 -11.12 4.38
C GLY A 104 -8.31 -11.91 3.93
N ALA A 105 -7.12 -11.55 4.43
CA ALA A 105 -5.87 -12.27 4.13
C ALA A 105 -5.88 -13.70 4.66
N ILE A 106 -6.40 -13.93 5.88
CA ILE A 106 -6.56 -15.27 6.45
C ILE A 106 -7.52 -16.09 5.60
N LEU A 107 -8.70 -15.55 5.29
CA LEU A 107 -9.69 -16.23 4.46
C LEU A 107 -9.11 -16.58 3.09
N SER A 108 -8.54 -15.59 2.40
CA SER A 108 -7.94 -15.77 1.07
C SER A 108 -6.85 -16.85 1.09
N LEU A 109 -5.98 -16.85 2.08
CA LEU A 109 -4.87 -17.80 2.15
C LEU A 109 -5.36 -19.22 2.49
N ILE A 110 -6.21 -19.34 3.52
CA ILE A 110 -6.61 -20.66 4.04
C ILE A 110 -7.62 -21.34 3.11
N GLU A 111 -8.58 -20.59 2.55
CA GLU A 111 -9.59 -21.15 1.64
C GLU A 111 -8.99 -21.59 0.28
N ASN A 112 -7.84 -21.04 -0.10
CA ASN A 112 -7.18 -21.36 -1.37
C ASN A 112 -5.86 -22.14 -1.19
N LYS A 113 -5.49 -22.56 0.02
CA LYS A 113 -4.18 -23.15 0.30
C LYS A 113 -3.80 -24.35 -0.59
N GLU A 114 -4.80 -25.11 -1.05
CA GLU A 114 -4.60 -26.27 -1.92
C GLU A 114 -4.32 -25.89 -3.38
N TYR A 115 -4.67 -24.67 -3.78
CA TYR A 115 -4.50 -24.14 -5.14
C TYR A 115 -3.33 -23.17 -5.26
N ILE A 116 -2.78 -22.72 -4.14
CA ILE A 116 -1.64 -21.80 -4.08
C ILE A 116 -0.35 -22.63 -3.96
N PRO A 117 0.73 -22.30 -4.69
CA PRO A 117 2.00 -22.98 -4.55
C PRO A 117 2.49 -23.00 -3.08
N PRO A 118 2.99 -24.15 -2.57
CA PRO A 118 3.39 -24.27 -1.16
C PRO A 118 4.36 -23.20 -0.68
N GLU A 119 5.30 -22.80 -1.52
CA GLU A 119 6.26 -21.74 -1.21
C GLU A 119 5.61 -20.37 -1.00
N VAL A 120 4.50 -20.10 -1.68
CA VAL A 120 3.72 -18.86 -1.47
C VAL A 120 2.96 -18.92 -0.16
N VAL A 121 2.37 -20.06 0.19
CA VAL A 121 1.70 -20.28 1.47
C VAL A 121 2.69 -20.08 2.63
N GLU A 122 3.85 -20.70 2.56
CA GLU A 122 4.91 -20.60 3.58
C GLU A 122 5.41 -19.16 3.71
N ASP A 123 5.67 -18.49 2.59
CA ASP A 123 6.07 -17.07 2.57
C ASP A 123 5.03 -16.18 3.25
N ARG A 124 3.75 -16.36 2.92
CA ARG A 124 2.66 -15.55 3.51
C ARG A 124 2.45 -15.85 4.99
N MET A 125 2.54 -17.10 5.40
CA MET A 125 2.45 -17.50 6.81
C MET A 125 3.58 -16.91 7.66
N SER A 126 4.79 -16.79 7.12
CA SER A 126 5.90 -16.17 7.83
C SER A 126 5.81 -14.63 7.80
N PHE A 127 5.27 -14.05 6.73
CA PHE A 127 5.16 -12.61 6.54
C PHE A 127 4.02 -11.99 7.34
N PHE A 128 2.84 -12.62 7.35
CA PHE A 128 1.68 -12.16 8.09
C PHE A 128 1.73 -12.67 9.53
N THR A 129 2.48 -11.99 10.39
CA THR A 129 2.68 -12.37 11.80
C THR A 129 1.39 -12.44 12.62
N PHE A 130 0.30 -11.88 12.11
CA PHE A 130 -1.04 -11.98 12.70
C PHE A 130 -1.76 -13.31 12.38
N ILE A 131 -1.23 -14.16 11.51
CA ILE A 131 -1.80 -15.47 11.19
C ILE A 131 -1.23 -16.51 12.16
N ASN A 132 -2.07 -17.06 13.01
CA ASN A 132 -1.70 -18.19 13.84
C ASN A 132 -1.92 -19.49 13.05
N GLN A 133 -0.85 -20.11 12.58
CA GLN A 133 -0.88 -21.35 11.77
C GLN A 133 -1.64 -22.50 12.44
N LYS A 134 -1.64 -22.58 13.79
CA LYS A 134 -2.30 -23.66 14.54
C LYS A 134 -3.81 -23.49 14.66
N THR A 135 -4.30 -22.28 14.56
CA THR A 135 -5.71 -21.94 14.83
C THR A 135 -6.45 -21.37 13.63
N ALA A 136 -5.73 -20.89 12.59
CA ALA A 136 -6.31 -20.19 11.45
C ALA A 136 -7.51 -20.92 10.80
N GLU A 137 -7.44 -22.25 10.62
CA GLU A 137 -8.54 -23.02 10.08
C GLU A 137 -9.78 -23.05 11.00
N LYS A 138 -9.57 -23.07 12.32
CA LYS A 138 -10.65 -23.07 13.32
C LYS A 138 -11.30 -21.69 13.47
N GLU A 139 -10.59 -20.65 13.08
CA GLU A 139 -11.01 -19.25 13.19
C GLU A 139 -11.72 -18.75 11.92
N LEU A 140 -11.83 -19.55 10.86
CA LEU A 140 -12.45 -19.13 9.59
C LEU A 140 -13.85 -18.53 9.77
N SER A 141 -14.72 -19.15 10.58
CA SER A 141 -16.07 -18.65 10.82
C SER A 141 -16.07 -17.26 11.48
N HIS A 142 -15.10 -17.01 12.39
CA HIS A 142 -14.90 -15.70 12.99
C HIS A 142 -14.53 -14.67 11.93
N HIS A 143 -13.51 -14.96 11.12
CA HIS A 143 -13.05 -14.03 10.08
C HIS A 143 -14.11 -13.77 9.01
N GLN A 144 -14.89 -14.80 8.62
CA GLN A 144 -16.03 -14.66 7.72
C GLN A 144 -17.09 -13.71 8.30
N SER A 145 -17.43 -13.85 9.59
CA SER A 145 -18.42 -12.99 10.23
C SER A 145 -17.94 -11.52 10.31
N GLN A 146 -16.66 -11.30 10.64
CA GLN A 146 -16.07 -9.96 10.68
C GLN A 146 -16.09 -9.31 9.30
N PHE A 147 -15.63 -10.02 8.28
CA PHE A 147 -15.59 -9.51 6.92
C PHE A 147 -16.99 -9.23 6.35
N LYS A 148 -17.94 -10.13 6.64
CA LYS A 148 -19.35 -9.97 6.24
C LYS A 148 -19.97 -8.73 6.90
N LYS A 149 -19.72 -8.52 8.20
CA LYS A 149 -20.24 -7.33 8.90
C LYS A 149 -19.68 -6.05 8.30
N TYR A 150 -18.38 -6.01 8.03
CA TYR A 150 -17.73 -4.87 7.36
C TYR A 150 -18.38 -4.56 5.99
N ALA A 151 -18.61 -5.60 5.17
CA ALA A 151 -19.25 -5.41 3.88
C ALA A 151 -20.71 -4.93 4.03
N GLN A 152 -21.45 -5.41 5.01
CA GLN A 152 -22.82 -4.94 5.30
C GLN A 152 -22.83 -3.46 5.70
N ASP A 153 -21.85 -3.02 6.51
CA ASP A 153 -21.75 -1.60 6.92
C ASP A 153 -21.47 -0.68 5.71
N ILE A 154 -20.64 -1.14 4.78
CA ILE A 154 -20.40 -0.42 3.51
C ILE A 154 -21.69 -0.38 2.67
N ASP A 155 -22.40 -1.50 2.53
CA ASP A 155 -23.62 -1.56 1.74
C ASP A 155 -24.71 -0.64 2.31
N GLU A 156 -24.80 -0.55 3.63
CA GLU A 156 -25.71 0.36 4.31
C GLU A 156 -25.33 1.82 4.11
N GLN A 157 -24.05 2.17 4.22
CA GLN A 157 -23.53 3.51 3.98
C GLN A 157 -23.81 3.99 2.56
N LEU A 158 -23.75 3.10 1.59
CA LEU A 158 -23.97 3.37 0.16
C LEU A 158 -25.48 3.42 -0.23
N ARG A 159 -26.40 3.26 0.72
CA ARG A 159 -27.84 3.27 0.44
C ARG A 159 -28.33 4.63 -0.09
N GLU A 160 -27.76 5.71 0.44
CA GLU A 160 -28.15 7.09 0.14
C GLU A 160 -26.99 7.92 -0.46
N ASN A 161 -25.85 7.27 -0.71
CA ASN A 161 -24.64 7.93 -1.19
C ASN A 161 -24.03 7.15 -2.37
N ASP A 162 -23.56 7.88 -3.37
CA ASP A 162 -22.84 7.28 -4.50
C ASP A 162 -21.46 6.74 -4.10
N PHE A 163 -20.82 7.38 -3.09
CA PHE A 163 -19.53 7.02 -2.53
C PHE A 163 -19.56 7.11 -1.00
N ILE A 164 -18.62 6.48 -0.32
CA ILE A 164 -18.61 6.33 1.15
C ILE A 164 -18.71 7.66 1.91
N LEU A 165 -18.05 8.70 1.41
CA LEU A 165 -18.08 10.03 2.02
C LEU A 165 -18.84 11.07 1.18
N GLY A 166 -19.74 10.66 0.28
CA GLY A 166 -20.60 11.61 -0.45
C GLY A 166 -20.71 11.34 -1.95
N LEU A 167 -20.56 12.39 -2.78
CA LEU A 167 -20.89 12.34 -4.21
C LEU A 167 -19.68 12.07 -5.13
N GLN A 168 -18.47 12.09 -4.62
CA GLN A 168 -17.24 11.89 -5.40
C GLN A 168 -16.36 10.83 -4.76
N PRO A 169 -15.68 10.02 -5.58
CA PRO A 169 -14.74 9.02 -5.06
C PRO A 169 -13.57 9.69 -4.32
N ASN A 170 -13.14 9.08 -3.25
CA ASN A 170 -12.08 9.59 -2.39
C ASN A 170 -11.20 8.44 -1.87
N TRP A 171 -10.21 8.75 -1.05
CA TRP A 171 -9.29 7.76 -0.51
C TRP A 171 -9.99 6.69 0.35
N ALA A 172 -11.05 7.05 1.08
CA ALA A 172 -11.82 6.09 1.86
C ALA A 172 -12.52 5.06 0.96
N ASP A 173 -13.10 5.49 -0.17
CA ASP A 173 -13.66 4.58 -1.16
C ASP A 173 -12.63 3.61 -1.69
N ILE A 174 -11.45 4.10 -2.06
CA ILE A 174 -10.35 3.27 -2.58
C ILE A 174 -9.90 2.23 -1.55
N CYS A 175 -9.76 2.62 -0.28
CA CYS A 175 -9.38 1.70 0.78
C CYS A 175 -10.42 0.59 1.00
N CYS A 176 -11.70 0.94 1.03
CA CYS A 176 -12.79 -0.01 1.19
C CYS A 176 -12.95 -0.89 -0.05
N TYR A 177 -12.86 -0.30 -1.25
CA TYR A 177 -12.93 -1.01 -2.52
C TYR A 177 -11.88 -2.12 -2.62
N ALA A 178 -10.65 -1.87 -2.17
CA ALA A 178 -9.58 -2.85 -2.24
C ALA A 178 -9.89 -4.14 -1.45
N ASN A 179 -10.57 -4.03 -0.31
CA ASN A 179 -11.02 -5.21 0.43
C ASN A 179 -12.15 -5.95 -0.30
N ILE A 180 -13.10 -5.21 -0.90
CA ILE A 180 -14.17 -5.82 -1.70
C ILE A 180 -13.60 -6.46 -2.98
N PHE A 181 -12.61 -5.85 -3.61
CA PHE A 181 -11.84 -6.41 -4.72
C PHE A 181 -11.21 -7.77 -4.32
N MET A 182 -10.51 -7.80 -3.17
CA MET A 182 -9.94 -9.04 -2.64
C MET A 182 -11.03 -10.10 -2.38
N ALA A 183 -12.16 -9.71 -1.79
CA ALA A 183 -13.24 -10.63 -1.51
C ALA A 183 -13.86 -11.21 -2.78
N LYS A 184 -14.14 -10.38 -3.78
CA LYS A 184 -14.70 -10.82 -5.06
C LYS A 184 -13.75 -11.71 -5.86
N GLY A 185 -12.43 -11.52 -5.72
CA GLY A 185 -11.43 -12.29 -6.46
C GLY A 185 -10.87 -13.52 -5.73
N ASN A 186 -10.71 -13.45 -4.40
CA ASN A 186 -9.85 -14.37 -3.67
C ASN A 186 -10.47 -14.98 -2.40
N ILE A 187 -11.74 -14.71 -2.08
CA ILE A 187 -12.41 -15.29 -0.89
C ILE A 187 -13.67 -16.07 -1.33
N PRO A 188 -13.55 -17.37 -1.65
CA PRO A 188 -14.66 -18.18 -2.16
C PRO A 188 -15.90 -18.14 -1.26
N SER A 189 -15.75 -18.20 0.06
CA SER A 189 -16.86 -18.15 1.01
C SER A 189 -17.66 -16.83 0.96
N SER A 190 -17.12 -15.78 0.36
CA SER A 190 -17.81 -14.49 0.21
C SER A 190 -18.75 -14.43 -1.00
N PHE A 191 -18.55 -15.24 -2.02
CA PHE A 191 -19.17 -15.06 -3.34
C PHE A 191 -20.71 -15.07 -3.28
N GLU A 192 -21.31 -15.98 -2.53
CA GLU A 192 -22.77 -16.11 -2.49
C GLU A 192 -23.45 -15.02 -1.66
N TRP A 193 -22.90 -14.63 -0.54
CA TRP A 193 -23.54 -13.61 0.29
C TRP A 193 -23.30 -12.19 -0.23
N MET A 194 -22.18 -11.93 -0.92
CA MET A 194 -21.92 -10.65 -1.56
C MET A 194 -22.91 -10.31 -2.67
N LYS A 195 -23.45 -11.29 -3.38
CA LYS A 195 -24.51 -11.08 -4.40
C LYS A 195 -25.77 -10.41 -3.83
N LYS A 196 -25.96 -10.45 -2.50
CA LYS A 196 -27.10 -9.83 -1.82
C LYS A 196 -26.88 -8.35 -1.49
N LEU A 197 -25.67 -7.88 -1.57
CA LEU A 197 -25.25 -6.51 -1.24
C LEU A 197 -25.28 -5.65 -2.51
N LYS A 198 -26.46 -5.12 -2.85
CA LYS A 198 -26.70 -4.47 -4.14
C LYS A 198 -26.04 -3.10 -4.26
N ASN A 199 -25.95 -2.35 -3.15
CA ASN A 199 -25.32 -1.03 -3.16
C ASN A 199 -23.81 -1.15 -3.38
N ILE A 200 -23.17 -2.13 -2.72
CA ILE A 200 -21.76 -2.46 -2.98
C ILE A 200 -21.55 -2.84 -4.45
N ASP A 201 -22.43 -3.62 -5.06
CA ASP A 201 -22.20 -4.07 -6.44
C ASP A 201 -22.20 -2.88 -7.40
N SER A 202 -23.15 -1.97 -7.28
CA SER A 202 -23.23 -0.75 -8.08
C SER A 202 -22.01 0.16 -7.87
N TRP A 203 -21.65 0.42 -6.63
CA TRP A 203 -20.49 1.22 -6.25
C TRP A 203 -19.16 0.59 -6.74
N TYR A 204 -19.03 -0.73 -6.60
CA TYR A 204 -17.86 -1.48 -7.06
C TYR A 204 -17.69 -1.35 -8.58
N GLN A 205 -18.77 -1.53 -9.36
CA GLN A 205 -18.74 -1.36 -10.80
C GLN A 205 -18.41 0.08 -11.21
N ASN A 206 -18.95 1.05 -10.48
CA ASN A 206 -18.62 2.46 -10.71
C ASN A 206 -17.10 2.72 -10.51
N LEU A 207 -16.51 2.26 -9.41
CA LEU A 207 -15.07 2.38 -9.19
C LEU A 207 -14.23 1.58 -10.20
N MET A 208 -14.69 0.40 -10.62
CA MET A 208 -14.03 -0.36 -11.69
C MET A 208 -13.99 0.41 -13.01
N SER A 209 -15.04 1.16 -13.35
CA SER A 209 -15.14 1.89 -14.61
C SER A 209 -14.07 2.96 -14.81
N TYR A 210 -13.46 3.47 -13.74
CA TYR A 210 -12.31 4.38 -13.81
C TYR A 210 -11.02 3.69 -14.33
N GLY A 211 -11.00 2.35 -14.40
CA GLY A 211 -9.82 1.61 -14.82
C GLY A 211 -8.66 1.73 -13.84
N GLU A 212 -7.45 1.73 -14.38
CA GLU A 212 -6.19 1.82 -13.61
C GLU A 212 -5.21 2.86 -14.19
N GLY A 213 -5.70 3.80 -15.00
CA GLY A 213 -4.87 4.78 -15.71
C GLY A 213 -4.22 4.19 -16.97
N ILE A 214 -3.20 4.88 -17.48
CA ILE A 214 -2.47 4.44 -18.68
C ILE A 214 -1.26 3.63 -18.24
N ARG A 215 -1.41 2.32 -18.24
CA ARG A 215 -0.40 1.35 -17.79
C ARG A 215 0.55 0.97 -18.92
N GLU A 216 1.86 1.06 -18.65
CA GLU A 216 2.95 0.57 -19.49
C GLU A 216 3.80 -0.42 -18.68
N GLU A 217 4.03 -1.64 -19.19
CA GLU A 217 4.88 -2.62 -18.53
C GLU A 217 6.35 -2.28 -18.72
N ILE A 218 7.12 -2.36 -17.63
CA ILE A 218 8.57 -2.26 -17.67
C ILE A 218 9.25 -3.38 -16.89
N SER A 219 10.49 -3.65 -17.26
CA SER A 219 11.34 -4.57 -16.49
C SER A 219 11.88 -3.92 -15.23
N SER A 220 12.28 -4.75 -14.26
CA SER A 220 12.96 -4.29 -13.06
C SER A 220 14.33 -3.64 -13.34
N GLN A 221 14.98 -3.99 -14.46
CA GLN A 221 16.22 -3.37 -14.89
C GLN A 221 16.00 -1.93 -15.38
N GLU A 222 14.91 -1.69 -16.13
CA GLU A 222 14.53 -0.33 -16.55
C GLU A 222 14.21 0.56 -15.34
N ALA A 223 13.55 0.00 -14.33
CA ALA A 223 13.27 0.73 -13.09
C ALA A 223 14.59 1.15 -12.35
N LEU A 224 15.58 0.27 -12.28
CA LEU A 224 16.91 0.60 -11.74
C LEU A 224 17.59 1.70 -12.56
N GLU A 225 17.51 1.66 -13.88
CA GLU A 225 18.11 2.68 -14.75
C GLU A 225 17.43 4.05 -14.60
N ILE A 226 16.11 4.08 -14.40
CA ILE A 226 15.39 5.32 -14.08
C ILE A 226 15.92 5.95 -12.78
N ALA A 227 16.14 5.17 -11.73
CA ALA A 227 16.73 5.67 -10.49
C ALA A 227 18.15 6.20 -10.72
N LYS A 228 19.00 5.39 -11.36
CA LYS A 228 20.41 5.69 -11.60
C LYS A 228 20.66 6.94 -12.41
N THR A 229 19.75 7.26 -13.34
CA THR A 229 19.82 8.46 -14.19
C THR A 229 19.08 9.66 -13.62
N SER A 230 18.50 9.52 -12.44
CA SER A 230 17.79 10.57 -11.72
C SER A 230 18.57 11.02 -10.47
N THR A 231 18.14 12.12 -9.87
CA THR A 231 18.62 12.58 -8.56
C THR A 231 17.42 12.73 -7.63
N PRO A 232 17.52 12.34 -6.35
CA PRO A 232 16.44 12.54 -5.38
C PRO A 232 16.04 14.01 -5.28
N ASP A 233 14.73 14.29 -5.28
CA ASP A 233 14.20 15.64 -5.08
C ASP A 233 13.94 15.90 -3.59
N LEU A 234 14.95 16.39 -2.90
CA LEU A 234 14.88 16.75 -1.48
C LEU A 234 14.34 18.17 -1.24
N SER A 235 14.05 18.94 -2.30
CA SER A 235 13.66 20.35 -2.19
C SER A 235 12.27 20.56 -1.59
N ASN A 236 11.39 19.57 -1.70
CA ASN A 236 10.01 19.61 -1.21
C ASN A 236 9.82 18.91 0.15
N ILE A 237 10.91 18.46 0.77
CA ILE A 237 10.86 17.85 2.09
C ILE A 237 10.68 18.95 3.15
N ASN A 238 9.71 18.78 4.04
CA ASN A 238 9.59 19.63 5.20
C ASN A 238 10.73 19.30 6.19
N HIS A 239 11.77 20.13 6.20
CA HIS A 239 12.94 19.96 7.08
C HIS A 239 12.70 20.39 8.53
N GLN A 240 11.46 20.73 8.94
CA GLN A 240 11.13 20.90 10.35
C GLN A 240 11.17 19.54 11.03
N ASN A 241 12.33 19.19 11.55
CA ASN A 241 12.50 17.97 12.34
C ASN A 241 11.68 18.03 13.62
N SER A 242 11.44 16.86 14.21
CA SER A 242 10.85 16.76 15.54
C SER A 242 11.70 17.54 16.55
N ASP A 243 11.07 18.38 17.37
CA ASP A 243 11.73 19.07 18.49
C ASP A 243 12.08 18.11 19.66
N ASP A 244 11.79 16.82 19.52
CA ASP A 244 12.11 15.80 20.51
C ASP A 244 13.60 15.42 20.43
N GLU A 245 14.34 15.81 21.46
CA GLU A 245 15.79 15.53 21.57
C GLU A 245 16.14 14.03 21.57
N ASN A 246 15.16 13.15 21.84
CA ASN A 246 15.34 11.69 21.79
C ASN A 246 15.19 11.12 20.39
N MET A 247 14.70 11.90 19.43
CA MET A 247 14.59 11.46 18.03
C MET A 247 15.94 11.52 17.32
N PRO A 248 16.23 10.58 16.42
CA PRO A 248 17.40 10.67 15.56
C PRO A 248 17.43 11.99 14.78
N GLN A 249 18.63 12.52 14.57
CA GLN A 249 18.84 13.80 13.87
C GLN A 249 19.32 13.56 12.44
N PRO A 250 19.08 14.50 11.50
CA PRO A 250 19.65 14.43 10.15
C PRO A 250 21.16 14.14 10.17
N GLY A 251 21.61 13.22 9.33
CA GLY A 251 22.98 12.72 9.28
C GLY A 251 23.23 11.50 10.17
N ASP A 252 22.30 11.12 11.06
CA ASP A 252 22.40 9.87 11.81
C ASP A 252 22.17 8.66 10.89
N ASN A 253 22.90 7.58 11.11
CA ASN A 253 22.53 6.28 10.56
C ASN A 253 21.38 5.69 11.37
N VAL A 254 20.29 5.35 10.67
CA VAL A 254 19.07 4.88 11.30
C VAL A 254 18.56 3.58 10.69
N LYS A 255 17.71 2.88 11.44
CA LYS A 255 16.83 1.84 10.92
C LYS A 255 15.38 2.29 11.04
N VAL A 256 14.62 2.11 9.96
CA VAL A 256 13.18 2.39 9.86
C VAL A 256 12.44 1.08 9.72
N THR A 257 11.53 0.79 10.65
CA THR A 257 10.86 -0.52 10.76
C THR A 257 9.34 -0.32 10.81
N PRO A 258 8.53 -1.03 10.00
CA PRO A 258 7.08 -1.07 10.18
C PRO A 258 6.70 -1.59 11.57
N ASP A 259 5.67 -1.02 12.20
CA ASP A 259 5.23 -1.41 13.55
C ASP A 259 4.14 -2.49 13.57
N ASP A 260 3.66 -2.90 12.38
CA ASP A 260 2.58 -3.88 12.21
C ASP A 260 3.10 -5.30 11.88
N TYR A 261 3.09 -5.70 10.61
CA TYR A 261 3.62 -6.99 10.12
C TYR A 261 4.72 -6.76 9.09
N GLY A 262 5.48 -7.82 8.77
CA GLY A 262 6.60 -7.70 7.83
C GLY A 262 7.66 -6.73 8.35
N GLN A 263 8.02 -6.83 9.63
CA GLN A 263 8.93 -5.94 10.36
C GLN A 263 10.39 -6.12 9.94
N ILE A 264 10.67 -5.84 8.67
CA ILE A 264 12.01 -5.82 8.11
C ILE A 264 12.47 -4.37 8.07
N SER A 265 13.56 -4.08 8.80
CA SER A 265 14.12 -2.75 8.90
C SER A 265 14.84 -2.33 7.62
N VAL A 266 14.64 -1.08 7.21
CA VAL A 266 15.43 -0.40 6.20
C VAL A 266 16.47 0.48 6.90
N GLN A 267 17.72 0.38 6.48
CA GLN A 267 18.81 1.19 7.03
C GLN A 267 19.22 2.27 6.03
N GLY A 268 19.65 3.43 6.54
CA GLY A 268 20.16 4.53 5.74
C GLY A 268 20.56 5.74 6.58
N GLU A 269 21.13 6.75 5.93
CA GLU A 269 21.40 8.03 6.55
C GLU A 269 20.10 8.85 6.60
N LEU A 270 19.73 9.35 7.76
CA LEU A 270 18.51 10.14 7.96
C LEU A 270 18.63 11.51 7.32
N ILE A 271 17.70 11.85 6.46
CA ILE A 271 17.53 13.19 5.88
C ILE A 271 16.58 14.03 6.72
N CYS A 272 15.43 13.46 7.08
CA CYS A 272 14.49 14.09 8.01
C CYS A 272 13.61 13.07 8.71
N VAL A 273 13.11 13.47 9.87
CA VAL A 273 11.97 12.87 10.57
C VAL A 273 11.06 14.00 11.05
N ASN A 274 9.90 14.12 10.45
CA ASN A 274 8.91 15.14 10.79
C ASN A 274 7.54 14.50 11.10
N LEU A 275 6.48 15.29 11.20
CA LEU A 275 5.12 14.79 11.51
C LEU A 275 4.46 14.06 10.34
N ASP A 276 4.98 14.21 9.12
CA ASP A 276 4.39 13.64 7.92
C ASP A 276 5.15 12.40 7.44
N GLU A 277 6.50 12.46 7.44
CA GLU A 277 7.34 11.42 6.84
C GLU A 277 8.69 11.23 7.56
N ILE A 278 9.31 10.09 7.27
CA ILE A 278 10.70 9.75 7.56
C ILE A 278 11.39 9.55 6.22
N VAL A 279 12.50 10.22 5.98
CA VAL A 279 13.28 10.09 4.74
C VAL A 279 14.70 9.67 5.05
N VAL A 280 15.13 8.57 4.43
CA VAL A 280 16.51 8.09 4.53
C VAL A 280 17.13 8.02 3.13
N THR A 281 18.44 8.26 3.03
CA THR A 281 19.17 8.04 1.80
C THR A 281 19.93 6.74 1.82
N ASN A 282 20.08 6.19 0.63
CA ASN A 282 20.94 5.04 0.36
C ASN A 282 21.62 5.23 -1.00
N GLU A 283 22.77 4.63 -1.18
CA GLU A 283 23.48 4.67 -2.45
C GLU A 283 23.96 3.28 -2.82
N THR A 284 23.66 2.87 -4.05
CA THR A 284 24.09 1.59 -4.59
C THR A 284 24.69 1.77 -5.99
N LYS A 285 25.54 0.83 -6.38
CA LYS A 285 26.14 0.84 -7.73
C LYS A 285 25.08 0.68 -8.83
N GLU A 286 24.00 -0.04 -8.53
CA GLU A 286 22.92 -0.38 -9.47
C GLU A 286 21.93 0.77 -9.65
N ALA A 287 21.55 1.47 -8.57
CA ALA A 287 20.52 2.49 -8.56
C ALA A 287 21.06 3.93 -8.42
N GLY A 288 22.35 4.10 -8.06
CA GLY A 288 22.89 5.40 -7.65
C GLY A 288 22.36 5.83 -6.28
N ALA A 289 22.35 7.16 -6.06
CA ALA A 289 21.78 7.75 -4.84
C ALA A 289 20.26 7.78 -4.93
N ILE A 290 19.58 7.27 -3.90
CA ILE A 290 18.12 7.23 -3.78
C ILE A 290 17.68 7.82 -2.45
N ALA A 291 16.47 8.38 -2.41
CA ALA A 291 15.77 8.74 -1.17
C ALA A 291 14.59 7.80 -0.96
N ILE A 292 14.49 7.21 0.23
CA ILE A 292 13.43 6.28 0.60
C ILE A 292 12.54 6.96 1.63
N HIS A 293 11.27 7.11 1.28
CA HIS A 293 10.25 7.83 2.03
C HIS A 293 9.30 6.86 2.71
N PHE A 294 9.08 7.05 4.00
CA PHE A 294 8.11 6.31 4.81
C PHE A 294 7.14 7.29 5.47
N PRO A 295 5.85 6.95 5.65
CA PRO A 295 4.98 7.80 6.45
C PRO A 295 5.45 7.83 7.90
N ARG A 296 5.19 8.93 8.62
CA ARG A 296 5.52 9.01 10.05
C ARG A 296 4.70 8.02 10.88
N LEU A 297 3.42 7.82 10.54
CA LEU A 297 2.56 6.87 11.21
C LEU A 297 2.81 5.44 10.75
N GLY A 298 2.97 4.52 11.70
CA GLY A 298 3.15 3.09 11.43
C GLY A 298 4.60 2.67 11.24
N PHE A 299 5.57 3.57 11.56
CA PHE A 299 7.00 3.28 11.44
C PHE A 299 7.79 3.76 12.64
N ILE A 300 8.63 2.88 13.14
CA ILE A 300 9.61 3.13 14.20
C ILE A 300 10.91 3.56 13.52
N VAL A 301 11.51 4.65 13.99
CA VAL A 301 12.86 5.09 13.58
C VAL A 301 13.79 5.06 14.78
N GLU A 302 14.92 4.39 14.62
CA GLU A 302 15.90 4.21 15.69
C GLU A 302 17.32 4.46 15.17
N LYS A 303 18.12 5.17 15.96
CA LYS A 303 19.54 5.39 15.66
C LYS A 303 20.32 4.07 15.77
N ILE A 304 21.18 3.81 14.81
CA ILE A 304 22.14 2.71 14.84
C ILE A 304 23.37 3.20 15.61
N ILE A 305 23.68 2.53 16.71
CA ILE A 305 24.82 2.86 17.60
C ILE A 305 26.07 2.13 17.11
#